data_0a4d053c5bd9275f05603ab5421c6e22
#
_entry.id   0a4d053c5bd9275f05603ab5421c6e22
#
_cell.length_a   1.000
_cell.length_b   1.000
_cell.length_c   1.000
_cell.angle_alpha   90.00
_cell.angle_beta   90.00
_cell.angle_gamma   90.00
#
_symmetry.space_group_name_H-M   'P 1'
#
loop_
_entity.id
_entity.type
_entity.pdbx_description
1 polymer ?
#
loop_
_entity_poly.entity_id
_entity_poly.type
_entity_poly.pdbx_seq_one_letter_code
_entity_poly.pdbx_strand_id
1 'polypeptide(L)'
;MMEFMKRLQHLEASGARSGSDASVNHRSHLHKHRSAMCLSMCLAAAGTSLVLSGCHGARQQAETFSVPETFETNRNYEITFWAKNDTNKRQTDIYKKAIEDFEAIYPNITVNLRLYTDYGKIYNDVITNISTGTTPNVCITYPDHIATYLTGDQVVVPLNDLFADSRFGLGGSEIAFDSPTREEIIPQFLDECSFNGTYYAVPYMRSTEACYINRDLVEKLGYTIPDTLTWDFLWEVSEVAAKKDGNGVYTLNGQKVMIPFIYKSTDNMMIQMLKQKHAGYSDENGNIQIFNDTTRDLLYTIADHAKTGAFSTFKISSYPANFLNAGQCVFAIDSTAGSTWMGSHAPLSDISADAFIDFTTEVMSVPQFDPEHPQMISQGPSICIFNKNDPQEVLASWLFTQYLLSNDVQIAYSQTEGYVPVTSKAQASAEYQDYLSRAGEDNDTYYDVKIKASRLLLDHAADTFVTPVFNGSASLRNAAGQLIENTVKSVRRKETVDEAYMEKLFDDVTALYHLDEHMETTGSQNGAKDLGPLPTTAKVLLTSLGVAWLLIIGWNVVYFTKKHR
;
A
#
# COMPACT_ATOMS: atom_id res chain seq x y z
N MET A 1 14.36 -18.58 -35.06
CA MET A 1 15.82 -18.83 -35.22
C MET A 1 16.12 -20.19 -35.83
N MET A 2 15.50 -21.28 -35.36
CA MET A 2 15.69 -22.65 -35.92
C MET A 2 15.18 -22.83 -37.37
N GLU A 3 14.10 -22.14 -37.76
CA GLU A 3 13.52 -22.22 -39.09
C GLU A 3 14.27 -21.36 -40.12
N PHE A 4 14.92 -20.30 -39.69
CA PHE A 4 15.80 -19.46 -40.50
C PHE A 4 17.11 -20.21 -40.84
N MET A 5 17.65 -20.98 -39.90
CA MET A 5 18.86 -21.81 -40.09
C MET A 5 18.58 -22.98 -41.06
N LYS A 6 17.37 -23.55 -41.08
CA LYS A 6 16.98 -24.60 -42.04
C LYS A 6 16.83 -24.06 -43.47
N ARG A 7 16.43 -22.82 -43.66
CA ARG A 7 16.36 -22.20 -45.02
C ARG A 7 17.73 -21.87 -45.60
N LEU A 8 18.72 -21.57 -44.76
CA LEU A 8 20.11 -21.36 -45.21
C LEU A 8 20.81 -22.65 -45.67
N GLN A 9 20.51 -23.79 -45.04
CA GLN A 9 21.05 -25.10 -45.48
C GLN A 9 20.47 -25.61 -46.79
N HIS A 10 19.23 -25.19 -47.18
CA HIS A 10 18.62 -25.57 -48.44
C HIS A 10 19.10 -24.75 -49.66
N LEU A 11 19.72 -23.59 -49.42
CA LEU A 11 20.28 -22.74 -50.49
C LEU A 11 21.71 -23.14 -50.90
N GLU A 12 22.41 -23.89 -50.08
CA GLU A 12 23.75 -24.44 -50.40
C GLU A 12 23.72 -25.75 -51.21
N ALA A 13 22.60 -26.43 -51.28
CA ALA A 13 22.48 -27.74 -51.93
C ALA A 13 22.04 -27.71 -53.41
N SER A 14 21.75 -26.53 -53.99
CA SER A 14 21.24 -26.44 -55.36
C SER A 14 22.18 -25.83 -56.41
N GLY A 15 23.46 -25.69 -56.09
CA GLY A 15 24.45 -24.98 -56.93
C GLY A 15 25.64 -25.80 -57.39
N ALA A 16 25.50 -27.09 -57.72
CA ALA A 16 26.60 -27.88 -58.27
C ALA A 16 26.19 -28.64 -59.53
N ARG A 17 26.39 -28.03 -60.72
CA ARG A 17 26.81 -28.73 -61.95
C ARG A 17 27.20 -27.78 -63.08
N SER A 18 28.38 -28.06 -63.58
CA SER A 18 28.96 -27.89 -64.92
C SER A 18 29.75 -26.66 -65.27
N GLY A 19 30.96 -26.89 -65.71
CA GLY A 19 31.69 -26.15 -66.77
C GLY A 19 32.97 -25.45 -66.43
N SER A 20 34.09 -26.20 -66.57
CA SER A 20 35.44 -25.87 -67.06
C SER A 20 35.99 -24.43 -67.03
N ASP A 21 37.26 -24.37 -66.58
CA ASP A 21 38.43 -23.63 -66.99
C ASP A 21 38.93 -22.40 -66.21
N ALA A 22 40.08 -22.63 -65.75
CA ALA A 22 41.28 -21.84 -65.47
C ALA A 22 41.17 -20.31 -65.70
N SER A 23 40.63 -19.58 -64.71
CA SER A 23 40.94 -18.15 -64.44
C SER A 23 40.34 -17.65 -63.11
N VAL A 24 40.05 -18.53 -62.19
CA VAL A 24 39.13 -18.23 -61.05
C VAL A 24 39.89 -18.01 -59.71
N ASN A 25 41.25 -18.11 -59.66
CA ASN A 25 41.91 -18.04 -58.35
C ASN A 25 42.04 -16.64 -57.72
N HIS A 26 41.76 -15.56 -58.47
CA HIS A 26 41.84 -14.23 -57.91
C HIS A 26 40.49 -13.64 -57.42
N ARG A 27 39.36 -14.19 -57.94
CA ARG A 27 38.03 -13.73 -57.49
C ARG A 27 37.50 -14.45 -56.24
N SER A 28 37.97 -15.66 -55.94
CA SER A 28 37.53 -16.41 -54.78
C SER A 28 38.00 -15.81 -53.44
N HIS A 29 39.19 -15.22 -53.42
CA HIS A 29 39.68 -14.55 -52.20
C HIS A 29 38.98 -13.23 -51.91
N LEU A 30 38.57 -12.47 -52.93
CA LEU A 30 37.79 -11.25 -52.75
C LEU A 30 36.35 -11.49 -52.22
N HIS A 31 35.74 -12.61 -52.65
CA HIS A 31 34.39 -12.98 -52.16
C HIS A 31 34.42 -13.46 -50.72
N LYS A 32 35.40 -14.28 -50.35
CA LYS A 32 35.56 -14.74 -48.93
C LYS A 32 35.86 -13.60 -47.99
N HIS A 33 36.64 -12.59 -48.40
CA HIS A 33 36.90 -11.39 -47.56
C HIS A 33 35.67 -10.47 -47.50
N ARG A 34 34.87 -10.35 -48.57
CA ARG A 34 33.63 -9.56 -48.53
C ARG A 34 32.57 -10.22 -47.64
N SER A 35 32.42 -11.54 -47.70
CA SER A 35 31.49 -12.28 -46.82
C SER A 35 31.91 -12.24 -45.37
N ALA A 36 33.21 -12.35 -45.06
CA ALA A 36 33.73 -12.22 -43.70
C ALA A 36 33.55 -10.77 -43.13
N MET A 37 33.72 -9.75 -43.98
CA MET A 37 33.50 -8.37 -43.59
C MET A 37 32.03 -8.01 -43.39
N CYS A 38 31.12 -8.55 -44.20
CA CYS A 38 29.69 -8.43 -43.99
C CYS A 38 29.23 -9.15 -42.73
N LEU A 39 29.77 -10.33 -42.44
CA LEU A 39 29.48 -11.09 -41.22
C LEU A 39 29.98 -10.35 -39.98
N SER A 40 31.19 -9.74 -40.03
CA SER A 40 31.75 -8.94 -38.94
C SER A 40 30.96 -7.63 -38.72
N MET A 41 30.50 -6.97 -39.80
CA MET A 41 29.60 -5.80 -39.71
C MET A 41 28.23 -6.17 -39.16
N CYS A 42 27.65 -7.30 -39.54
CA CYS A 42 26.38 -7.80 -39.02
C CYS A 42 26.51 -8.18 -37.54
N LEU A 43 27.60 -8.81 -37.12
CA LEU A 43 27.86 -9.14 -35.73
C LEU A 43 28.14 -7.87 -34.88
N ALA A 44 28.85 -6.88 -35.42
CA ALA A 44 29.05 -5.60 -34.75
C ALA A 44 27.73 -4.79 -34.64
N ALA A 45 26.91 -4.77 -35.69
CA ALA A 45 25.59 -4.17 -35.70
C ALA A 45 24.61 -4.87 -34.76
N ALA A 46 24.60 -6.21 -34.72
CA ALA A 46 23.83 -6.99 -33.76
C ALA A 46 24.30 -6.79 -32.32
N GLY A 47 25.62 -6.69 -32.08
CA GLY A 47 26.19 -6.36 -30.77
C GLY A 47 25.84 -4.95 -30.31
N THR A 48 25.88 -3.94 -31.21
CA THR A 48 25.46 -2.58 -30.90
C THR A 48 23.94 -2.45 -30.70
N SER A 49 23.13 -3.20 -31.44
CA SER A 49 21.68 -3.23 -31.23
C SER A 49 21.31 -3.90 -29.90
N LEU A 50 22.05 -4.92 -29.45
CA LEU A 50 21.85 -5.54 -28.12
C LEU A 50 22.30 -4.64 -26.98
N VAL A 51 23.36 -3.84 -27.16
CA VAL A 51 23.82 -2.87 -26.14
C VAL A 51 22.90 -1.65 -26.11
N LEU A 52 22.39 -1.19 -27.26
CA LEU A 52 21.41 -0.11 -27.35
C LEU A 52 20.03 -0.52 -26.86
N SER A 53 19.60 -1.77 -27.04
CA SER A 53 18.37 -2.29 -26.43
C SER A 53 18.51 -2.53 -24.92
N GLY A 54 19.71 -2.74 -24.40
CA GLY A 54 19.99 -2.76 -22.96
C GLY A 54 19.98 -1.36 -22.32
N CYS A 55 20.16 -0.31 -23.11
CA CYS A 55 20.03 1.10 -22.69
C CYS A 55 18.62 1.68 -22.86
N HIS A 56 17.62 0.88 -23.26
CA HIS A 56 16.21 1.29 -23.24
C HIS A 56 15.61 1.35 -21.83
N GLY A 57 16.44 1.37 -20.81
CA GLY A 57 16.10 1.73 -19.44
C GLY A 57 16.49 3.17 -19.07
N ALA A 58 16.89 4.02 -20.01
CA ALA A 58 16.78 5.46 -19.79
C ALA A 58 15.29 5.76 -19.71
N ARG A 59 14.75 5.79 -18.47
CA ARG A 59 13.43 6.36 -18.20
C ARG A 59 13.42 7.68 -18.93
N GLN A 60 12.49 7.85 -19.88
CA GLN A 60 12.14 9.18 -20.32
C GLN A 60 11.82 9.92 -19.03
N GLN A 61 12.63 10.90 -18.66
CA GLN A 61 12.41 11.70 -17.47
C GLN A 61 11.03 12.30 -17.69
N ALA A 62 10.05 11.91 -16.86
CA ALA A 62 8.71 12.46 -16.99
C ALA A 62 8.86 13.97 -16.81
N GLU A 63 8.30 14.75 -17.72
CA GLU A 63 8.32 16.20 -17.58
C GLU A 63 7.60 16.58 -16.28
N THR A 64 8.10 17.60 -15.61
CA THR A 64 7.45 18.14 -14.41
C THR A 64 6.04 18.60 -14.80
N PHE A 65 5.03 18.06 -14.12
CA PHE A 65 3.64 18.47 -14.38
C PHE A 65 3.47 19.97 -14.10
N SER A 66 2.79 20.66 -14.98
CA SER A 66 2.30 22.03 -14.78
C SER A 66 0.82 22.09 -15.13
N VAL A 67 0.06 22.87 -14.35
CA VAL A 67 -1.40 23.00 -14.56
C VAL A 67 -1.66 23.69 -15.91
N PRO A 68 -2.42 23.05 -16.83
CA PRO A 68 -2.78 23.66 -18.11
C PRO A 68 -3.60 24.96 -17.94
N GLU A 69 -3.48 25.87 -18.90
CA GLU A 69 -4.30 27.11 -18.87
C GLU A 69 -5.79 26.83 -19.10
N THR A 70 -6.11 25.81 -19.88
CA THR A 70 -7.49 25.41 -20.20
C THR A 70 -7.58 23.89 -20.25
N PHE A 71 -8.77 23.35 -19.95
CA PHE A 71 -9.06 21.94 -20.19
C PHE A 71 -9.63 21.75 -21.61
N GLU A 72 -9.00 20.87 -22.40
CA GLU A 72 -9.39 20.61 -23.80
C GLU A 72 -10.61 19.67 -23.86
N THR A 73 -11.81 20.21 -23.90
CA THR A 73 -13.07 19.43 -23.95
C THR A 73 -13.36 18.79 -25.33
N ASN A 74 -12.65 19.21 -26.38
CA ASN A 74 -12.77 18.67 -27.74
C ASN A 74 -11.94 17.41 -27.99
N ARG A 75 -11.18 16.98 -27.01
CA ARG A 75 -10.33 15.79 -27.03
C ARG A 75 -10.87 14.74 -26.06
N ASN A 76 -10.79 13.47 -26.43
CA ASN A 76 -11.17 12.35 -25.55
C ASN A 76 -9.98 11.87 -24.72
N TYR A 77 -10.24 11.54 -23.46
CA TYR A 77 -9.28 11.00 -22.50
C TYR A 77 -9.77 9.67 -21.97
N GLU A 78 -8.87 8.71 -21.85
CA GLU A 78 -9.12 7.45 -21.14
C GLU A 78 -8.21 7.41 -19.91
N ILE A 79 -8.79 7.43 -18.72
CA ILE A 79 -8.07 7.33 -17.47
C ILE A 79 -8.38 6.00 -16.78
N THR A 80 -7.38 5.46 -16.10
CA THR A 80 -7.52 4.22 -15.31
C THR A 80 -7.59 4.56 -13.83
N PHE A 81 -8.58 3.98 -13.16
CA PHE A 81 -8.82 4.14 -11.74
C PHE A 81 -8.63 2.80 -11.02
N TRP A 82 -7.64 2.71 -10.11
CA TRP A 82 -7.40 1.51 -9.30
C TRP A 82 -7.90 1.71 -7.88
N ALA A 83 -8.79 0.82 -7.46
CA ALA A 83 -9.41 0.87 -6.15
C ALA A 83 -9.47 -0.52 -5.50
N LYS A 84 -9.56 -0.56 -4.18
CA LYS A 84 -9.81 -1.79 -3.44
C LYS A 84 -11.29 -2.17 -3.59
N ASN A 85 -11.53 -3.44 -3.89
CA ASN A 85 -12.83 -4.07 -3.81
C ASN A 85 -12.91 -4.84 -2.50
N ASP A 86 -13.71 -4.37 -1.57
CA ASP A 86 -14.10 -5.20 -0.45
C ASP A 86 -15.17 -6.20 -0.87
N THR A 87 -15.41 -7.20 -0.03
CA THR A 87 -16.55 -8.10 -0.12
C THR A 87 -17.88 -7.33 -0.07
N ASN A 88 -17.84 -6.06 0.35
CA ASN A 88 -18.97 -5.16 0.34
C ASN A 88 -19.27 -4.66 -1.09
N LYS A 89 -20.25 -5.27 -1.74
CA LYS A 89 -20.68 -4.91 -3.09
C LYS A 89 -21.13 -3.44 -3.19
N ARG A 90 -21.63 -2.83 -2.10
CA ARG A 90 -22.09 -1.43 -2.07
C ARG A 90 -20.97 -0.46 -2.42
N GLN A 91 -19.73 -0.69 -1.97
CA GLN A 91 -18.58 0.16 -2.31
C GLN A 91 -18.27 0.14 -3.80
N THR A 92 -18.33 -1.04 -4.42
CA THR A 92 -18.16 -1.18 -5.88
C THR A 92 -19.24 -0.46 -6.65
N ASP A 93 -20.50 -0.52 -6.21
CA ASP A 93 -21.63 0.13 -6.86
C ASP A 93 -21.51 1.66 -6.75
N ILE A 94 -20.99 2.19 -5.63
CA ILE A 94 -20.70 3.62 -5.45
C ILE A 94 -19.60 4.09 -6.43
N TYR A 95 -18.51 3.33 -6.58
CA TYR A 95 -17.49 3.68 -7.58
C TYR A 95 -18.06 3.73 -9.00
N LYS A 96 -18.87 2.74 -9.38
CA LYS A 96 -19.50 2.71 -10.69
C LYS A 96 -20.46 3.88 -10.90
N LYS A 97 -21.27 4.19 -9.87
CA LYS A 97 -22.18 5.33 -9.92
C LYS A 97 -21.41 6.66 -10.02
N ALA A 98 -20.34 6.82 -9.25
CA ALA A 98 -19.51 8.01 -9.32
C ALA A 98 -18.87 8.18 -10.71
N ILE A 99 -18.44 7.09 -11.34
CA ILE A 99 -17.91 7.11 -12.70
C ILE A 99 -19.00 7.53 -13.70
N GLU A 100 -20.18 6.89 -13.65
CA GLU A 100 -21.30 7.20 -14.53
C GLU A 100 -21.72 8.67 -14.44
N ASP A 101 -21.84 9.21 -13.23
CA ASP A 101 -22.24 10.59 -12.99
C ASP A 101 -21.14 11.57 -13.43
N PHE A 102 -19.87 11.25 -13.19
CA PHE A 102 -18.73 12.04 -13.64
C PHE A 102 -18.64 12.10 -15.17
N GLU A 103 -18.78 10.96 -15.85
CA GLU A 103 -18.77 10.88 -17.33
C GLU A 103 -19.98 11.62 -17.95
N ALA A 104 -21.11 11.71 -17.24
CA ALA A 104 -22.24 12.55 -17.68
C ALA A 104 -21.90 14.05 -17.65
N ILE A 105 -21.06 14.49 -16.70
CA ILE A 105 -20.59 15.89 -16.60
C ILE A 105 -19.46 16.17 -17.60
N TYR A 106 -18.50 15.23 -17.74
CA TYR A 106 -17.34 15.31 -18.63
C TYR A 106 -17.37 14.18 -19.66
N PRO A 107 -18.23 14.26 -20.70
CA PRO A 107 -18.44 13.15 -21.66
C PRO A 107 -17.23 12.85 -22.53
N ASN A 108 -16.21 13.68 -22.49
CA ASN A 108 -14.93 13.47 -23.16
C ASN A 108 -13.89 12.73 -22.28
N ILE A 109 -14.23 12.34 -21.05
CA ILE A 109 -13.38 11.55 -20.17
C ILE A 109 -14.05 10.18 -19.94
N THR A 110 -13.33 9.11 -20.19
CA THR A 110 -13.76 7.73 -19.87
C THR A 110 -12.91 7.20 -18.73
N VAL A 111 -13.53 6.65 -17.69
CA VAL A 111 -12.86 6.11 -16.50
C VAL A 111 -12.92 4.60 -16.45
N ASN A 112 -11.80 3.94 -16.60
CA ASN A 112 -11.66 2.49 -16.57
C ASN A 112 -11.34 2.01 -15.15
N LEU A 113 -12.33 1.46 -14.44
CA LEU A 113 -12.19 0.96 -13.08
C LEU A 113 -11.51 -0.42 -13.05
N ARG A 114 -10.44 -0.55 -12.26
CA ARG A 114 -9.84 -1.84 -11.90
C ARG A 114 -9.91 -2.04 -10.38
N LEU A 115 -10.48 -3.16 -9.98
CA LEU A 115 -10.67 -3.53 -8.58
C LEU A 115 -9.65 -4.58 -8.12
N TYR A 116 -9.18 -4.40 -6.89
CA TYR A 116 -8.23 -5.28 -6.21
C TYR A 116 -8.80 -5.80 -4.89
N THR A 117 -8.39 -6.98 -4.46
CA THR A 117 -8.89 -7.58 -3.21
C THR A 117 -8.28 -6.96 -1.95
N ASP A 118 -7.09 -6.34 -2.06
CA ASP A 118 -6.41 -5.69 -0.94
C ASP A 118 -5.42 -4.61 -1.41
N TYR A 119 -5.05 -3.71 -0.50
CA TYR A 119 -4.11 -2.62 -0.79
C TYR A 119 -2.67 -3.10 -1.04
N GLY A 120 -2.27 -4.24 -0.47
CA GLY A 120 -0.94 -4.82 -0.72
C GLY A 120 -0.77 -5.25 -2.17
N LYS A 121 -1.83 -5.77 -2.80
CA LYS A 121 -1.81 -6.08 -4.24
C LYS A 121 -1.75 -4.83 -5.10
N ILE A 122 -2.50 -3.76 -4.75
CA ILE A 122 -2.37 -2.47 -5.42
C ILE A 122 -0.92 -1.98 -5.33
N TYR A 123 -0.35 -1.99 -4.13
CA TYR A 123 1.03 -1.58 -3.88
C TYR A 123 2.05 -2.31 -4.76
N ASN A 124 2.00 -3.64 -4.78
CA ASN A 124 2.93 -4.46 -5.56
C ASN A 124 2.77 -4.25 -7.07
N ASP A 125 1.52 -4.14 -7.54
CA ASP A 125 1.25 -3.89 -8.96
C ASP A 125 1.72 -2.48 -9.34
N VAL A 126 1.51 -1.45 -8.52
CA VAL A 126 2.01 -0.09 -8.79
C VAL A 126 3.53 -0.09 -8.90
N ILE A 127 4.27 -0.68 -7.95
CA ILE A 127 5.74 -0.75 -8.01
C ILE A 127 6.21 -1.42 -9.30
N THR A 128 5.58 -2.51 -9.69
CA THR A 128 5.89 -3.21 -10.95
C THR A 128 5.62 -2.31 -12.16
N ASN A 129 4.50 -1.59 -12.16
CA ASN A 129 4.10 -0.72 -13.27
C ASN A 129 4.92 0.59 -13.34
N ILE A 130 5.49 1.06 -12.24
CA ILE A 130 6.46 2.17 -12.25
C ILE A 130 7.66 1.84 -13.14
N SER A 131 8.18 0.62 -13.02
CA SER A 131 9.35 0.19 -13.81
C SER A 131 9.07 0.08 -15.30
N THR A 132 7.82 -0.14 -15.70
CA THR A 132 7.38 -0.30 -17.09
C THR A 132 6.71 0.94 -17.67
N GLY A 133 6.47 1.99 -16.86
CA GLY A 133 5.78 3.20 -17.29
C GLY A 133 4.27 3.00 -17.55
N THR A 134 3.66 2.00 -16.92
CA THR A 134 2.24 1.61 -17.10
C THR A 134 1.41 1.78 -15.83
N THR A 135 1.77 2.75 -14.98
CA THR A 135 1.01 3.10 -13.77
C THR A 135 -0.44 3.50 -14.11
N PRO A 136 -1.40 3.34 -13.16
CA PRO A 136 -2.74 3.91 -13.35
C PRO A 136 -2.69 5.44 -13.43
N ASN A 137 -3.80 6.07 -13.77
CA ASN A 137 -3.94 7.52 -13.67
C ASN A 137 -4.28 7.93 -12.24
N VAL A 138 -5.26 7.27 -11.64
CA VAL A 138 -5.77 7.53 -10.29
C VAL A 138 -5.70 6.25 -9.47
N CYS A 139 -5.19 6.32 -8.26
CA CYS A 139 -5.05 5.16 -7.38
C CYS A 139 -5.48 5.49 -5.95
N ILE A 140 -6.37 4.66 -5.39
CA ILE A 140 -6.67 4.69 -3.95
C ILE A 140 -5.66 3.79 -3.23
N THR A 141 -4.88 4.37 -2.31
CA THR A 141 -3.82 3.68 -1.59
C THR A 141 -3.49 4.38 -0.26
N TYR A 142 -2.56 3.84 0.52
CA TYR A 142 -2.13 4.46 1.77
C TYR A 142 -0.96 5.44 1.56
N PRO A 143 -0.81 6.46 2.42
CA PRO A 143 0.34 7.38 2.40
C PRO A 143 1.70 6.66 2.44
N ASP A 144 1.86 5.64 3.27
CA ASP A 144 3.07 4.81 3.36
C ASP A 144 3.46 4.18 2.01
N HIS A 145 2.48 3.74 1.24
CA HIS A 145 2.69 3.21 -0.11
C HIS A 145 3.14 4.30 -1.07
N ILE A 146 2.52 5.49 -1.00
CA ILE A 146 2.86 6.63 -1.85
C ILE A 146 4.32 7.04 -1.64
N ALA A 147 4.81 7.06 -0.40
CA ALA A 147 6.21 7.34 -0.11
C ALA A 147 7.18 6.44 -0.89
N THR A 148 6.84 5.15 -1.02
CA THR A 148 7.63 4.23 -1.84
C THR A 148 7.51 4.54 -3.34
N TYR A 149 6.34 4.98 -3.82
CA TYR A 149 6.17 5.35 -5.23
C TYR A 149 7.02 6.57 -5.62
N LEU A 150 7.31 7.47 -4.66
CA LEU A 150 8.17 8.64 -4.85
C LEU A 150 9.65 8.29 -5.10
N THR A 151 10.06 7.05 -4.92
CA THR A 151 11.41 6.58 -5.34
C THR A 151 11.58 6.58 -6.87
N GLY A 152 10.47 6.59 -7.61
CA GLY A 152 10.47 6.86 -9.06
C GLY A 152 10.50 8.36 -9.30
N ASP A 153 11.41 8.81 -10.19
CA ASP A 153 11.52 10.22 -10.55
C ASP A 153 10.20 10.73 -11.16
N GLN A 154 9.59 11.73 -10.53
CA GLN A 154 8.35 12.41 -10.96
C GLN A 154 7.17 11.47 -11.30
N VAL A 155 7.09 10.29 -10.67
CA VAL A 155 6.06 9.29 -10.96
C VAL A 155 4.70 9.68 -10.41
N VAL A 156 4.67 10.30 -9.21
CA VAL A 156 3.43 10.81 -8.59
C VAL A 156 3.38 12.31 -8.76
N VAL A 157 2.21 12.84 -9.10
CA VAL A 157 1.98 14.26 -9.31
C VAL A 157 2.02 15.01 -7.98
N PRO A 158 2.88 16.03 -7.82
CA PRO A 158 2.79 16.97 -6.70
C PRO A 158 1.55 17.84 -6.86
N LEU A 159 0.71 17.92 -5.83
CA LEU A 159 -0.61 18.55 -5.90
C LEU A 159 -0.62 20.02 -5.48
N ASN A 160 0.50 20.58 -5.01
CA ASN A 160 0.55 21.95 -4.49
C ASN A 160 0.07 22.99 -5.50
N ASP A 161 0.50 22.88 -6.76
CA ASP A 161 0.10 23.81 -7.83
C ASP A 161 -1.38 23.62 -8.20
N LEU A 162 -1.86 22.37 -8.22
CA LEU A 162 -3.28 22.09 -8.41
C LEU A 162 -4.12 22.67 -7.26
N PHE A 163 -3.69 22.53 -6.01
CA PHE A 163 -4.42 23.14 -4.88
C PHE A 163 -4.47 24.67 -4.95
N ALA A 164 -3.44 25.30 -5.51
CA ALA A 164 -3.34 26.75 -5.63
C ALA A 164 -4.05 27.31 -6.90
N ASP A 165 -4.38 26.47 -7.88
CA ASP A 165 -5.02 26.94 -9.12
C ASP A 165 -6.47 27.32 -8.88
N SER A 166 -6.82 28.58 -9.16
CA SER A 166 -8.17 29.13 -8.92
C SER A 166 -9.23 28.60 -9.89
N ARG A 167 -8.83 27.99 -11.00
CA ARG A 167 -9.73 27.48 -12.05
C ARG A 167 -10.04 26.00 -11.85
N PHE A 168 -8.99 25.19 -11.71
CA PHE A 168 -9.08 23.71 -11.65
C PHE A 168 -8.74 23.15 -10.28
N GLY A 169 -8.35 23.98 -9.31
CA GLY A 169 -8.07 23.57 -7.94
C GLY A 169 -9.31 23.13 -7.19
N LEU A 170 -9.15 22.82 -5.91
CA LEU A 170 -10.27 22.45 -5.04
C LEU A 170 -11.26 23.63 -4.95
N GLY A 171 -12.53 23.39 -5.31
CA GLY A 171 -13.56 24.44 -5.40
C GLY A 171 -13.33 25.43 -6.54
N GLY A 172 -12.52 25.09 -7.55
CA GLY A 172 -12.13 25.98 -8.65
C GLY A 172 -13.27 26.42 -9.55
N SER A 173 -13.11 27.60 -10.16
CA SER A 173 -14.18 28.26 -10.95
C SER A 173 -14.54 27.54 -12.25
N GLU A 174 -13.66 26.69 -12.79
CA GLU A 174 -13.87 25.91 -14.02
C GLU A 174 -14.32 24.46 -13.76
N ILE A 175 -14.61 24.12 -12.50
CA ILE A 175 -15.14 22.81 -12.13
C ILE A 175 -16.66 22.79 -12.35
N ALA A 176 -17.15 21.77 -13.08
CA ALA A 176 -18.56 21.70 -13.48
C ALA A 176 -19.47 21.02 -12.43
N PHE A 177 -18.96 20.76 -11.23
CA PHE A 177 -19.69 20.14 -10.11
C PHE A 177 -19.32 20.81 -8.78
N ASP A 178 -20.03 20.50 -7.70
CA ASP A 178 -19.74 21.00 -6.35
C ASP A 178 -18.50 20.29 -5.77
N SER A 179 -17.31 20.75 -6.17
CA SER A 179 -16.02 20.26 -5.65
C SER A 179 -15.77 20.85 -4.27
N PRO A 180 -15.25 20.08 -3.31
CA PRO A 180 -14.88 20.62 -2.01
C PRO A 180 -13.74 21.64 -2.13
N THR A 181 -13.79 22.67 -1.31
CA THR A 181 -12.65 23.58 -1.16
C THR A 181 -11.57 22.94 -0.29
N ARG A 182 -10.35 23.50 -0.33
CA ARG A 182 -9.26 23.03 0.52
C ARG A 182 -9.59 23.17 2.00
N GLU A 183 -10.26 24.25 2.37
CA GLU A 183 -10.65 24.59 3.75
C GLU A 183 -11.73 23.63 4.29
N GLU A 184 -12.50 23.00 3.41
CA GLU A 184 -13.48 21.98 3.80
C GLU A 184 -12.82 20.63 4.12
N ILE A 185 -11.62 20.34 3.59
CA ILE A 185 -10.90 19.13 3.94
C ILE A 185 -10.36 19.26 5.36
N ILE A 186 -10.63 18.26 6.21
CA ILE A 186 -10.17 18.24 7.61
C ILE A 186 -8.62 18.30 7.63
N PRO A 187 -8.00 19.31 8.27
CA PRO A 187 -6.55 19.52 8.22
C PRO A 187 -5.74 18.30 8.63
N GLN A 188 -6.09 17.62 9.74
CA GLN A 188 -5.38 16.44 10.22
C GLN A 188 -5.36 15.32 9.16
N PHE A 189 -6.44 15.17 8.38
CA PHE A 189 -6.52 14.15 7.33
C PHE A 189 -5.71 14.53 6.09
N LEU A 190 -5.61 15.83 5.80
CA LEU A 190 -4.82 16.33 4.68
C LEU A 190 -3.32 16.26 4.98
N ASP A 191 -2.93 16.53 6.21
CA ASP A 191 -1.52 16.54 6.64
C ASP A 191 -0.85 15.17 6.45
N GLU A 192 -1.61 14.07 6.59
CA GLU A 192 -1.14 12.71 6.28
C GLU A 192 -0.68 12.53 4.83
N CYS A 193 -1.14 13.37 3.91
CA CYS A 193 -0.83 13.31 2.48
C CYS A 193 0.37 14.18 2.08
N SER A 194 1.02 14.83 3.06
CA SER A 194 2.16 15.72 2.84
C SER A 194 3.49 15.03 3.16
N PHE A 195 4.46 15.20 2.26
CA PHE A 195 5.83 14.75 2.41
C PHE A 195 6.75 15.95 2.23
N ASN A 196 7.44 16.37 3.28
CA ASN A 196 8.33 17.54 3.25
C ASN A 196 7.65 18.81 2.68
N GLY A 197 6.39 19.05 3.05
CA GLY A 197 5.62 20.21 2.63
C GLY A 197 5.02 20.13 1.22
N THR A 198 5.16 18.98 0.55
CA THR A 198 4.54 18.71 -0.75
C THR A 198 3.42 17.69 -0.59
N TYR A 199 2.23 18.01 -1.08
CA TYR A 199 1.10 17.09 -1.10
C TYR A 199 1.20 16.19 -2.34
N TYR A 200 1.15 14.85 -2.13
CA TYR A 200 1.15 13.85 -3.19
C TYR A 200 -0.13 13.03 -3.26
N ALA A 201 -1.08 13.36 -2.40
CA ALA A 201 -2.39 12.75 -2.38
C ALA A 201 -3.43 13.70 -1.79
N VAL A 202 -4.70 13.32 -1.91
CA VAL A 202 -5.81 13.86 -1.12
C VAL A 202 -6.38 12.75 -0.26
N PRO A 203 -6.83 13.02 0.96
CA PRO A 203 -7.51 12.01 1.78
C PRO A 203 -8.81 11.59 1.10
N TYR A 204 -9.15 10.29 1.16
CA TYR A 204 -10.40 9.79 0.56
C TYR A 204 -11.44 9.43 1.62
N MET A 205 -11.09 8.53 2.53
CA MET A 205 -11.89 8.12 3.68
C MET A 205 -10.99 7.97 4.89
N ARG A 206 -11.54 8.18 6.07
CA ARG A 206 -10.78 7.96 7.30
C ARG A 206 -11.49 6.98 8.23
N SER A 207 -10.69 6.25 8.96
CA SER A 207 -11.07 5.30 10.00
C SER A 207 -10.06 5.37 11.14
N THR A 208 -10.36 4.71 12.24
CA THR A 208 -9.42 4.42 13.32
C THR A 208 -9.56 2.95 13.68
N GLU A 209 -8.98 2.52 14.77
CA GLU A 209 -9.25 1.22 15.35
C GLU A 209 -10.19 1.35 16.55
N ALA A 210 -11.10 0.41 16.68
CA ALA A 210 -12.03 0.31 17.79
C ALA A 210 -11.89 -1.04 18.50
N CYS A 211 -12.14 -1.04 19.81
CA CYS A 211 -12.33 -2.23 20.59
C CYS A 211 -13.81 -2.62 20.61
N TYR A 212 -14.14 -3.73 19.98
CA TYR A 212 -15.46 -4.34 19.99
C TYR A 212 -15.52 -5.36 21.12
N ILE A 213 -16.43 -5.17 22.07
CA ILE A 213 -16.46 -5.89 23.32
C ILE A 213 -17.73 -6.72 23.41
N ASN A 214 -17.60 -7.99 23.75
CA ASN A 214 -18.73 -8.78 24.18
C ASN A 214 -19.03 -8.42 25.65
N ARG A 215 -19.98 -7.48 25.87
CA ARG A 215 -20.35 -6.96 27.19
C ARG A 215 -20.80 -8.09 28.10
N ASP A 216 -21.63 -9.01 27.62
CA ASP A 216 -22.23 -10.10 28.42
C ASP A 216 -21.15 -11.03 29.01
N LEU A 217 -20.05 -11.25 28.26
CA LEU A 217 -18.92 -12.04 28.79
C LEU A 217 -18.14 -11.27 29.86
N VAL A 218 -17.97 -9.94 29.72
CA VAL A 218 -17.31 -9.10 30.73
C VAL A 218 -18.12 -9.08 32.02
N GLU A 219 -19.44 -8.85 31.94
CA GLU A 219 -20.35 -8.85 33.07
C GLU A 219 -20.45 -10.24 33.75
N LYS A 220 -20.43 -11.32 32.96
CA LYS A 220 -20.41 -12.70 33.47
C LYS A 220 -19.16 -12.99 34.30
N LEU A 221 -18.04 -12.33 34.03
CA LEU A 221 -16.81 -12.41 34.84
C LEU A 221 -16.88 -11.55 36.09
N GLY A 222 -17.93 -10.74 36.26
CA GLY A 222 -18.10 -9.82 37.41
C GLY A 222 -17.42 -8.46 37.22
N TYR A 223 -17.04 -8.11 36.03
CA TYR A 223 -16.44 -6.82 35.72
C TYR A 223 -17.48 -5.84 35.16
N THR A 224 -17.21 -4.56 35.34
CA THR A 224 -17.93 -3.45 34.68
C THR A 224 -16.98 -2.77 33.71
N ILE A 225 -17.41 -2.54 32.49
CA ILE A 225 -16.62 -1.85 31.49
C ILE A 225 -16.44 -0.40 31.92
N PRO A 226 -15.20 0.13 32.02
CA PRO A 226 -14.95 1.53 32.38
C PRO A 226 -15.29 2.48 31.24
N ASP A 227 -15.44 3.78 31.52
CA ASP A 227 -15.69 4.80 30.50
C ASP A 227 -14.53 4.91 29.49
N THR A 228 -13.29 4.67 29.92
CA THR A 228 -12.10 4.58 29.06
C THR A 228 -11.38 3.26 29.33
N LEU A 229 -11.15 2.50 28.27
CA LEU A 229 -10.40 1.24 28.38
C LEU A 229 -8.93 1.51 28.66
N THR A 230 -8.37 0.70 29.56
CA THR A 230 -6.92 0.65 29.80
C THR A 230 -6.35 -0.71 29.41
N TRP A 231 -5.04 -0.73 29.10
CA TRP A 231 -4.33 -1.99 28.84
C TRP A 231 -4.40 -2.93 30.06
N ASP A 232 -4.29 -2.39 31.28
CA ASP A 232 -4.36 -3.18 32.50
C ASP A 232 -5.72 -3.85 32.67
N PHE A 233 -6.83 -3.12 32.46
CA PHE A 233 -8.17 -3.69 32.53
C PHE A 233 -8.36 -4.80 31.47
N LEU A 234 -7.93 -4.55 30.25
CA LEU A 234 -8.06 -5.52 29.17
C LEU A 234 -7.25 -6.78 29.45
N TRP A 235 -6.01 -6.66 29.93
CA TRP A 235 -5.19 -7.81 30.29
C TRP A 235 -5.78 -8.59 31.47
N GLU A 236 -6.20 -7.90 32.53
CA GLU A 236 -6.81 -8.55 33.71
C GLU A 236 -8.02 -9.39 33.34
N VAL A 237 -8.99 -8.81 32.60
CA VAL A 237 -10.20 -9.52 32.18
C VAL A 237 -9.86 -10.69 31.24
N SER A 238 -8.91 -10.50 30.32
CA SER A 238 -8.48 -11.53 29.38
C SER A 238 -7.82 -12.73 30.09
N GLU A 239 -7.01 -12.49 31.13
CA GLU A 239 -6.40 -13.56 31.94
C GLU A 239 -7.46 -14.39 32.70
N VAL A 240 -8.48 -13.72 33.23
CA VAL A 240 -9.59 -14.44 33.89
C VAL A 240 -10.41 -15.22 32.87
N ALA A 241 -10.65 -14.65 31.69
CA ALA A 241 -11.40 -15.31 30.62
C ALA A 241 -10.65 -16.52 30.03
N ALA A 242 -9.33 -16.55 30.09
CA ALA A 242 -8.48 -17.64 29.58
C ALA A 242 -8.54 -18.91 30.43
N LYS A 243 -9.20 -18.90 31.63
CA LYS A 243 -9.24 -20.04 32.54
C LYS A 243 -10.03 -21.21 31.96
N LYS A 244 -9.46 -22.41 32.14
CA LYS A 244 -10.06 -23.70 31.70
C LYS A 244 -10.35 -24.59 32.86
N ASP A 245 -11.33 -25.46 32.68
CA ASP A 245 -11.60 -26.59 33.59
C ASP A 245 -10.62 -27.75 33.37
N GLY A 246 -10.78 -28.82 34.17
CA GLY A 246 -9.96 -30.03 34.08
C GLY A 246 -10.05 -30.79 32.75
N ASN A 247 -11.05 -30.49 31.92
CA ASN A 247 -11.28 -31.09 30.61
C ASN A 247 -10.77 -30.20 29.46
N GLY A 248 -10.13 -29.05 29.76
CA GLY A 248 -9.60 -28.11 28.78
C GLY A 248 -10.68 -27.23 28.14
N VAL A 249 -11.87 -27.15 28.75
CA VAL A 249 -12.98 -26.30 28.32
C VAL A 249 -12.88 -24.95 29.03
N TYR A 250 -13.05 -23.88 28.30
CA TYR A 250 -13.05 -22.53 28.89
C TYR A 250 -14.25 -22.33 29.79
N THR A 251 -14.02 -21.95 31.06
CA THR A 251 -15.08 -21.82 32.07
C THR A 251 -16.06 -20.69 31.74
N LEU A 252 -15.61 -19.68 30.99
CA LEU A 252 -16.44 -18.54 30.65
C LEU A 252 -17.53 -18.88 29.63
N ASN A 253 -17.17 -19.49 28.51
CA ASN A 253 -18.12 -19.76 27.41
C ASN A 253 -18.51 -21.24 27.24
N GLY A 254 -17.91 -22.16 28.00
CA GLY A 254 -18.18 -23.58 27.88
C GLY A 254 -17.66 -24.23 26.58
N GLN A 255 -16.81 -23.56 25.83
CA GLN A 255 -16.27 -24.04 24.57
C GLN A 255 -14.81 -24.50 24.72
N LYS A 256 -14.33 -25.29 23.76
CA LYS A 256 -12.90 -25.69 23.68
C LYS A 256 -12.01 -24.66 23.00
N VAL A 257 -12.63 -23.69 22.33
CA VAL A 257 -11.94 -22.62 21.59
C VAL A 257 -12.36 -21.28 22.16
N MET A 258 -11.38 -20.49 22.51
CA MET A 258 -11.54 -19.10 22.91
C MET A 258 -10.19 -18.39 22.82
N ILE A 259 -10.20 -17.14 22.40
CA ILE A 259 -9.10 -16.22 22.49
C ILE A 259 -9.68 -14.96 23.10
N PRO A 260 -9.47 -14.73 24.40
CA PRO A 260 -10.08 -13.63 25.12
C PRO A 260 -9.82 -12.26 24.49
N PHE A 261 -8.58 -12.01 24.04
CA PHE A 261 -8.22 -10.78 23.37
C PHE A 261 -7.55 -11.05 22.02
N ILE A 262 -8.05 -10.39 20.99
CA ILE A 262 -7.52 -10.41 19.62
C ILE A 262 -7.30 -9.00 19.14
N TYR A 263 -6.11 -8.74 18.60
CA TYR A 263 -5.77 -7.50 17.89
C TYR A 263 -5.41 -7.86 16.45
N LYS A 264 -6.16 -7.37 15.46
CA LYS A 264 -5.99 -7.76 14.06
C LYS A 264 -4.72 -7.21 13.45
N SER A 265 -4.51 -5.90 13.56
CA SER A 265 -3.36 -5.19 12.98
C SER A 265 -2.25 -5.10 14.01
N THR A 266 -1.38 -6.11 14.06
CA THR A 266 -0.28 -6.16 15.04
C THR A 266 0.73 -5.02 14.86
N ASP A 267 0.87 -4.49 13.64
CA ASP A 267 1.62 -3.27 13.34
C ASP A 267 1.03 -2.05 14.07
N ASN A 268 -0.27 -1.82 13.94
CA ASN A 268 -0.95 -0.74 14.64
C ASN A 268 -0.90 -0.92 16.15
N MET A 269 -1.04 -2.16 16.65
CA MET A 269 -0.89 -2.44 18.08
C MET A 269 0.46 -1.94 18.61
N MET A 270 1.56 -2.31 17.96
CA MET A 270 2.90 -1.87 18.36
C MET A 270 3.04 -0.35 18.27
N ILE A 271 2.60 0.25 17.17
CA ILE A 271 2.70 1.69 16.92
C ILE A 271 1.91 2.49 17.97
N GLN A 272 0.68 2.08 18.27
CA GLN A 272 -0.17 2.75 19.27
C GLN A 272 0.42 2.62 20.68
N MET A 273 0.87 1.43 21.06
CA MET A 273 1.50 1.22 22.36
C MET A 273 2.75 2.08 22.55
N LEU A 274 3.60 2.19 21.51
CA LEU A 274 4.79 3.06 21.54
C LEU A 274 4.39 4.53 21.62
N LYS A 275 3.42 4.98 20.83
CA LYS A 275 2.93 6.36 20.85
C LYS A 275 2.39 6.76 22.23
N GLN A 276 1.55 5.92 22.81
CA GLN A 276 0.97 6.13 24.15
C GLN A 276 2.04 6.15 25.27
N LYS A 277 3.15 5.44 25.08
CA LYS A 277 4.30 5.44 26.00
C LYS A 277 5.34 6.51 25.68
N HIS A 278 5.08 7.38 24.70
CA HIS A 278 6.02 8.40 24.23
C HIS A 278 7.39 7.81 23.81
N ALA A 279 7.39 6.58 23.31
CA ALA A 279 8.58 5.87 22.87
C ALA A 279 8.80 6.04 21.35
N GLY A 280 10.06 5.92 20.92
CA GLY A 280 10.42 6.10 19.52
C GLY A 280 9.91 4.98 18.62
N TYR A 281 9.31 5.37 17.49
CA TYR A 281 8.98 4.50 16.35
C TYR A 281 9.81 4.87 15.13
N SER A 282 9.65 6.08 14.65
CA SER A 282 10.46 6.74 13.64
C SER A 282 10.24 8.25 13.73
N ASP A 283 11.08 9.03 13.04
CA ASP A 283 10.87 10.47 12.88
C ASP A 283 10.58 10.83 11.41
N GLU A 284 10.31 12.12 11.15
CA GLU A 284 10.00 12.65 9.82
C GLU A 284 11.17 12.55 8.84
N ASN A 285 12.39 12.39 9.33
CA ASN A 285 13.59 12.20 8.51
C ASN A 285 13.82 10.72 8.14
N GLY A 286 12.95 9.81 8.61
CA GLY A 286 13.06 8.38 8.38
C GLY A 286 14.06 7.67 9.29
N ASN A 287 14.49 8.31 10.39
CA ASN A 287 15.31 7.62 11.39
C ASN A 287 14.45 6.59 12.13
N ILE A 288 14.86 5.33 12.06
CA ILE A 288 14.15 4.21 12.67
C ILE A 288 14.54 4.11 14.15
N GLN A 289 13.54 4.12 15.04
CA GLN A 289 13.71 4.18 16.49
C GLN A 289 12.99 3.05 17.23
N ILE A 290 12.32 2.13 16.50
CA ILE A 290 11.48 1.09 17.10
C ILE A 290 12.26 0.07 17.94
N PHE A 291 13.55 -0.11 17.71
CA PHE A 291 14.39 -1.10 18.42
C PHE A 291 14.92 -0.51 19.74
N ASN A 292 14.05 -0.32 20.71
CA ASN A 292 14.33 0.32 22.00
C ASN A 292 13.83 -0.54 23.18
N ASP A 293 14.18 -0.11 24.41
CA ASP A 293 13.82 -0.84 25.64
C ASP A 293 12.31 -0.91 25.86
N THR A 294 11.56 0.14 25.52
CA THR A 294 10.09 0.12 25.61
C THR A 294 9.49 -0.94 24.70
N THR A 295 10.00 -1.11 23.50
CA THR A 295 9.60 -2.19 22.61
C THR A 295 9.86 -3.56 23.22
N ARG A 296 11.02 -3.76 23.87
CA ARG A 296 11.35 -5.01 24.58
C ARG A 296 10.35 -5.29 25.69
N ASP A 297 10.06 -4.31 26.54
CA ASP A 297 9.13 -4.43 27.65
C ASP A 297 7.71 -4.77 27.18
N LEU A 298 7.25 -4.13 26.10
CA LEU A 298 5.96 -4.43 25.48
C LEU A 298 5.92 -5.86 24.94
N LEU A 299 6.99 -6.33 24.28
CA LEU A 299 7.07 -7.70 23.76
C LEU A 299 7.12 -8.74 24.89
N TYR A 300 7.77 -8.46 26.03
CA TYR A 300 7.73 -9.33 27.20
C TYR A 300 6.31 -9.41 27.77
N THR A 301 5.62 -8.28 27.92
CA THR A 301 4.23 -8.23 28.36
C THR A 301 3.32 -9.06 27.44
N ILE A 302 3.43 -8.87 26.13
CA ILE A 302 2.68 -9.63 25.14
C ILE A 302 3.01 -11.14 25.22
N ALA A 303 4.28 -11.51 25.41
CA ALA A 303 4.70 -12.89 25.57
C ALA A 303 4.06 -13.55 26.80
N ASP A 304 4.00 -12.83 27.92
CA ASP A 304 3.41 -13.35 29.16
C ASP A 304 1.92 -13.61 29.00
N HIS A 305 1.15 -12.70 28.41
CA HIS A 305 -0.28 -12.90 28.14
C HIS A 305 -0.54 -13.94 27.05
N ALA A 306 0.40 -14.12 26.11
CA ALA A 306 0.31 -15.21 25.14
C ALA A 306 0.55 -16.59 25.76
N LYS A 307 1.40 -16.72 26.80
CA LYS A 307 1.65 -17.98 27.54
C LYS A 307 0.42 -18.50 28.24
N THR A 308 -0.38 -17.61 28.82
CA THR A 308 -1.62 -17.96 29.52
C THR A 308 -2.76 -18.26 28.55
N GLY A 309 -2.64 -17.80 27.29
CA GLY A 309 -3.68 -17.88 26.28
C GLY A 309 -4.68 -16.73 26.34
N ALA A 310 -4.41 -15.68 27.14
CA ALA A 310 -5.21 -14.46 27.19
C ALA A 310 -5.19 -13.68 25.87
N PHE A 311 -4.05 -13.72 25.15
CA PHE A 311 -3.83 -13.07 23.87
C PHE A 311 -3.33 -14.04 22.81
N SER A 312 -3.72 -13.82 21.55
CA SER A 312 -3.12 -14.50 20.40
C SER A 312 -3.30 -13.70 19.11
N THR A 313 -2.40 -13.95 18.15
CA THR A 313 -2.45 -13.42 16.78
C THR A 313 -2.82 -14.51 15.79
N PHE A 314 -3.34 -14.11 14.63
CA PHE A 314 -3.69 -15.02 13.53
C PHE A 314 -2.92 -14.65 12.26
N LYS A 315 -2.26 -15.62 11.67
CA LYS A 315 -1.67 -15.48 10.32
C LYS A 315 -2.61 -15.84 9.18
N ILE A 316 -3.70 -16.53 9.44
CA ILE A 316 -4.55 -17.09 8.40
C ILE A 316 -5.93 -16.49 8.54
N SER A 317 -6.32 -15.66 7.59
CA SER A 317 -7.68 -15.24 7.17
C SER A 317 -8.84 -15.28 8.20
N SER A 318 -8.58 -15.45 9.49
CA SER A 318 -9.60 -15.43 10.53
C SER A 318 -9.72 -13.99 11.05
N TYR A 319 -10.80 -13.35 10.69
CA TYR A 319 -11.13 -12.04 11.21
C TYR A 319 -11.52 -12.15 12.69
N PRO A 320 -11.14 -11.20 13.57
CA PRO A 320 -11.58 -11.16 14.96
C PRO A 320 -13.09 -11.28 15.11
N ALA A 321 -13.83 -10.74 14.16
CA ALA A 321 -15.28 -10.81 14.07
C ALA A 321 -15.81 -12.26 14.19
N ASN A 322 -15.19 -13.23 13.54
CA ASN A 322 -15.64 -14.62 13.59
C ASN A 322 -15.60 -15.19 15.01
N PHE A 323 -14.58 -14.84 15.78
CA PHE A 323 -14.46 -15.25 17.18
C PHE A 323 -15.38 -14.46 18.10
N LEU A 324 -15.49 -13.15 17.91
CA LEU A 324 -16.39 -12.30 18.69
C LEU A 324 -17.84 -12.77 18.52
N ASN A 325 -18.29 -12.93 17.29
CA ASN A 325 -19.66 -13.29 16.93
C ASN A 325 -20.03 -14.72 17.37
N ALA A 326 -19.05 -15.62 17.47
CA ALA A 326 -19.22 -16.98 18.01
C ALA A 326 -19.06 -17.08 19.54
N GLY A 327 -18.91 -15.96 20.26
CA GLY A 327 -18.70 -15.96 21.71
C GLY A 327 -17.36 -16.57 22.14
N GLN A 328 -16.38 -16.51 21.29
CA GLN A 328 -15.03 -17.06 21.48
C GLN A 328 -13.98 -15.97 21.70
N CYS A 329 -14.40 -14.71 21.84
CA CYS A 329 -13.58 -13.55 22.10
C CYS A 329 -14.31 -12.58 23.02
N VAL A 330 -13.59 -11.91 23.92
CA VAL A 330 -14.15 -10.86 24.79
C VAL A 330 -13.86 -9.50 24.20
N PHE A 331 -12.60 -9.27 23.80
CA PHE A 331 -12.11 -8.01 23.22
C PHE A 331 -11.55 -8.27 21.83
N ALA A 332 -12.16 -7.66 20.84
CA ALA A 332 -11.69 -7.71 19.44
C ALA A 332 -11.33 -6.31 18.98
N ILE A 333 -10.05 -6.06 18.70
CA ILE A 333 -9.63 -4.79 18.12
C ILE A 333 -9.44 -4.96 16.60
N ASP A 334 -10.15 -4.13 15.85
CA ASP A 334 -10.08 -4.05 14.40
C ASP A 334 -10.42 -2.62 13.95
N SER A 335 -10.16 -2.32 12.69
CA SER A 335 -10.53 -1.05 12.07
C SER A 335 -12.04 -0.77 12.18
N THR A 336 -12.40 0.50 12.40
CA THR A 336 -13.80 0.95 12.26
C THR A 336 -14.35 0.65 10.87
N ALA A 337 -13.49 0.62 9.85
CA ALA A 337 -13.84 0.21 8.49
C ALA A 337 -14.25 -1.26 8.33
N GLY A 338 -14.18 -2.07 9.38
CA GLY A 338 -14.65 -3.46 9.42
C GLY A 338 -15.85 -3.66 10.35
N SER A 339 -16.47 -2.60 10.81
CA SER A 339 -17.52 -2.64 11.85
C SER A 339 -18.80 -3.37 11.42
N THR A 340 -19.09 -3.48 10.12
CA THR A 340 -20.22 -4.28 9.59
C THR A 340 -20.06 -5.78 9.78
N TRP A 341 -18.86 -6.24 10.18
CA TRP A 341 -18.59 -7.64 10.48
C TRP A 341 -18.70 -7.96 11.97
N MET A 342 -18.72 -6.95 12.84
CA MET A 342 -18.62 -7.08 14.28
C MET A 342 -19.99 -7.10 14.94
N GLY A 343 -20.21 -8.05 15.87
CA GLY A 343 -21.40 -8.14 16.71
C GLY A 343 -22.38 -9.23 16.32
N SER A 344 -23.30 -9.55 17.24
CA SER A 344 -24.26 -10.64 17.10
C SER A 344 -25.23 -10.51 15.92
N HIS A 345 -25.46 -9.28 15.45
CA HIS A 345 -26.35 -8.97 14.33
C HIS A 345 -25.58 -8.36 13.14
N ALA A 346 -24.30 -8.70 13.01
CA ALA A 346 -23.45 -8.17 11.94
C ALA A 346 -24.05 -8.43 10.54
N PRO A 347 -24.20 -7.41 9.69
CA PRO A 347 -24.75 -7.57 8.34
C PRO A 347 -23.91 -8.47 7.44
N LEU A 348 -22.60 -8.54 7.70
CA LEU A 348 -21.64 -9.36 6.96
C LEU A 348 -21.03 -10.42 7.89
N SER A 349 -20.78 -11.62 7.35
CA SER A 349 -20.20 -12.72 8.12
C SER A 349 -19.57 -13.78 7.23
N ASP A 350 -18.49 -14.38 7.75
CA ASP A 350 -17.84 -15.57 7.19
C ASP A 350 -18.21 -16.86 7.97
N ILE A 351 -18.92 -16.75 9.09
CA ILE A 351 -19.39 -17.90 9.86
C ILE A 351 -20.86 -18.22 9.57
N SER A 352 -21.25 -19.48 9.80
CA SER A 352 -22.63 -19.90 9.60
C SER A 352 -23.57 -19.27 10.65
N ALA A 353 -24.83 -19.05 10.28
CA ALA A 353 -25.81 -18.39 11.15
C ALA A 353 -26.02 -19.11 12.49
N ASP A 354 -25.87 -20.43 12.53
CA ASP A 354 -25.99 -21.25 13.75
C ASP A 354 -24.77 -21.14 14.68
N ALA A 355 -23.67 -20.57 14.22
CA ALA A 355 -22.48 -20.30 15.02
C ALA A 355 -22.55 -18.96 15.76
N PHE A 356 -23.46 -18.06 15.38
CA PHE A 356 -23.66 -16.79 16.09
C PHE A 356 -24.26 -17.02 17.48
N ILE A 357 -23.81 -16.22 18.43
CA ILE A 357 -24.48 -16.08 19.72
C ILE A 357 -25.06 -14.67 19.82
N ASP A 358 -26.12 -14.54 20.61
CA ASP A 358 -26.70 -13.25 20.93
C ASP A 358 -25.96 -12.62 22.12
N PHE A 359 -25.55 -11.35 21.97
CA PHE A 359 -24.86 -10.56 23.00
C PHE A 359 -24.89 -9.07 22.65
N THR A 360 -24.69 -8.25 23.67
CA THR A 360 -24.55 -6.81 23.50
C THR A 360 -23.13 -6.46 23.08
N THR A 361 -22.98 -5.83 21.91
CA THR A 361 -21.69 -5.34 21.44
C THR A 361 -21.47 -3.91 21.92
N GLU A 362 -20.39 -3.69 22.68
CA GLU A 362 -19.91 -2.34 23.02
C GLU A 362 -18.82 -1.94 22.04
N VAL A 363 -18.80 -0.67 21.64
CA VAL A 363 -17.77 -0.09 20.74
C VAL A 363 -17.06 1.02 21.48
N MET A 364 -15.76 0.85 21.70
CA MET A 364 -14.94 1.78 22.46
C MET A 364 -13.62 2.09 21.72
N SER A 365 -12.93 3.14 22.15
CA SER A 365 -11.56 3.38 21.72
C SER A 365 -10.63 2.22 22.10
N VAL A 366 -9.49 2.12 21.41
CA VAL A 366 -8.43 1.18 21.80
C VAL A 366 -7.96 1.46 23.25
N PRO A 367 -7.47 0.44 23.97
CA PRO A 367 -6.99 0.62 25.34
C PRO A 367 -5.88 1.67 25.43
N GLN A 368 -5.86 2.42 26.52
CA GLN A 368 -4.91 3.49 26.80
C GLN A 368 -4.01 3.14 27.98
N PHE A 369 -2.72 3.56 27.95
CA PHE A 369 -1.87 3.57 29.14
C PHE A 369 -2.16 4.78 30.03
N ASP A 370 -2.53 5.91 29.41
CA ASP A 370 -2.97 7.13 30.08
C ASP A 370 -4.35 7.54 29.57
N PRO A 371 -5.42 7.31 30.35
CA PRO A 371 -6.78 7.70 29.98
C PRO A 371 -7.02 9.21 29.87
N GLU A 372 -6.19 10.04 30.53
CA GLU A 372 -6.33 11.50 30.49
C GLU A 372 -5.79 12.10 29.19
N HIS A 373 -4.90 11.39 28.50
CA HIS A 373 -4.29 11.82 27.23
C HIS A 373 -4.40 10.70 26.18
N PRO A 374 -5.60 10.36 25.72
CA PRO A 374 -5.80 9.26 24.79
C PRO A 374 -5.09 9.49 23.46
N GLN A 375 -4.59 8.41 22.88
CA GLN A 375 -3.94 8.41 21.56
C GLN A 375 -4.51 7.27 20.72
N MET A 376 -5.01 7.58 19.54
CA MET A 376 -5.54 6.62 18.58
C MET A 376 -4.89 6.81 17.22
N ILE A 377 -4.63 5.74 16.50
CA ILE A 377 -4.08 5.86 15.16
C ILE A 377 -5.16 6.32 14.18
N SER A 378 -4.90 7.40 13.45
CA SER A 378 -5.66 7.73 12.24
C SER A 378 -5.20 6.85 11.10
N GLN A 379 -6.13 6.31 10.35
CA GLN A 379 -5.84 5.49 9.19
C GLN A 379 -6.91 5.67 8.12
N GLY A 380 -6.59 5.28 6.91
CA GLY A 380 -7.53 5.33 5.81
C GLY A 380 -6.84 5.61 4.48
N PRO A 381 -7.50 5.24 3.39
CA PRO A 381 -6.92 5.44 2.07
C PRO A 381 -6.95 6.90 1.66
N SER A 382 -5.97 7.24 0.83
CA SER A 382 -5.86 8.52 0.12
C SER A 382 -5.83 8.25 -1.39
N ILE A 383 -6.06 9.27 -2.19
CA ILE A 383 -6.02 9.20 -3.66
C ILE A 383 -4.74 9.88 -4.13
N CYS A 384 -3.90 9.17 -4.86
CA CYS A 384 -2.78 9.74 -5.59
C CYS A 384 -3.00 9.69 -7.11
N ILE A 385 -2.36 10.62 -7.81
CA ILE A 385 -2.39 10.75 -9.27
C ILE A 385 -1.00 10.46 -9.79
N PHE A 386 -0.91 9.57 -10.77
CA PHE A 386 0.36 9.28 -11.42
C PHE A 386 0.59 10.23 -12.59
N ASN A 387 1.83 10.72 -12.69
CA ASN A 387 2.23 11.60 -13.75
C ASN A 387 2.15 10.89 -15.12
N LYS A 388 1.67 11.61 -16.10
CA LYS A 388 1.59 11.22 -17.51
C LYS A 388 2.31 12.25 -18.35
N ASN A 389 2.76 11.85 -19.53
CA ASN A 389 3.43 12.78 -20.45
C ASN A 389 2.50 13.87 -20.99
N ASP A 390 1.20 13.71 -20.79
CA ASP A 390 0.17 14.65 -21.22
C ASP A 390 -0.43 15.38 -20.00
N PRO A 391 -0.17 16.67 -19.80
CA PRO A 391 -0.73 17.44 -18.70
C PRO A 391 -2.26 17.51 -18.71
N GLN A 392 -2.89 17.37 -19.86
CA GLN A 392 -4.35 17.34 -20.00
C GLN A 392 -4.94 16.02 -19.43
N GLU A 393 -4.24 14.90 -19.62
CA GLU A 393 -4.63 13.61 -19.03
C GLU A 393 -4.48 13.63 -17.51
N VAL A 394 -3.44 14.29 -16.98
CA VAL A 394 -3.28 14.52 -15.55
C VAL A 394 -4.40 15.41 -15.01
N LEU A 395 -4.78 16.47 -15.74
CA LEU A 395 -5.89 17.34 -15.35
C LEU A 395 -7.23 16.59 -15.36
N ALA A 396 -7.49 15.75 -16.38
CA ALA A 396 -8.67 14.87 -16.40
C ALA A 396 -8.72 13.95 -15.17
N SER A 397 -7.57 13.39 -14.78
CA SER A 397 -7.44 12.54 -13.58
C SER A 397 -7.70 13.32 -12.28
N TRP A 398 -7.28 14.57 -12.23
CA TRP A 398 -7.52 15.47 -11.10
C TRP A 398 -9.00 15.86 -10.97
N LEU A 399 -9.67 16.14 -12.09
CA LEU A 399 -11.12 16.40 -12.10
C LEU A 399 -11.90 15.20 -11.53
N PHE A 400 -11.56 13.99 -11.96
CA PHE A 400 -12.19 12.77 -11.41
C PHE A 400 -11.85 12.56 -9.93
N THR A 401 -10.62 12.84 -9.52
CA THR A 401 -10.21 12.76 -8.11
C THR A 401 -11.05 13.70 -7.24
N GLN A 402 -11.28 14.94 -7.68
CA GLN A 402 -12.14 15.88 -6.97
C GLN A 402 -13.60 15.40 -6.91
N TYR A 403 -14.09 14.75 -7.97
CA TYR A 403 -15.44 14.20 -7.98
C TYR A 403 -15.63 13.11 -6.92
N LEU A 404 -14.61 12.27 -6.70
CA LEU A 404 -14.62 11.27 -5.62
C LEU A 404 -14.68 11.91 -4.22
N LEU A 405 -14.30 13.19 -4.08
CA LEU A 405 -14.39 13.96 -2.84
C LEU A 405 -15.70 14.76 -2.71
N SER A 406 -16.59 14.72 -3.71
CA SER A 406 -17.90 15.38 -3.63
C SER A 406 -18.72 14.83 -2.46
N ASN A 407 -19.60 15.66 -1.90
CA ASN A 407 -20.40 15.27 -0.75
C ASN A 407 -21.19 13.99 -0.98
N ASP A 408 -21.83 13.85 -2.14
CA ASP A 408 -22.66 12.67 -2.47
C ASP A 408 -21.84 11.38 -2.40
N VAL A 409 -20.63 11.37 -2.99
CA VAL A 409 -19.73 10.21 -2.96
C VAL A 409 -19.21 9.95 -1.55
N GLN A 410 -18.79 11.00 -0.84
CA GLN A 410 -18.25 10.90 0.52
C GLN A 410 -19.29 10.35 1.50
N ILE A 411 -20.51 10.84 1.46
CA ILE A 411 -21.61 10.41 2.34
C ILE A 411 -22.01 8.97 1.98
N ALA A 412 -22.26 8.68 0.70
CA ALA A 412 -22.64 7.34 0.27
C ALA A 412 -21.61 6.28 0.65
N TYR A 413 -20.31 6.58 0.47
CA TYR A 413 -19.25 5.63 0.78
C TYR A 413 -19.08 5.42 2.29
N SER A 414 -19.13 6.51 3.09
CA SER A 414 -19.00 6.42 4.56
C SER A 414 -20.12 5.58 5.20
N GLN A 415 -21.32 5.57 4.60
CA GLN A 415 -22.44 4.74 5.08
C GLN A 415 -22.27 3.24 4.79
N THR A 416 -21.27 2.82 4.01
CA THR A 416 -21.04 1.38 3.73
C THR A 416 -20.38 0.66 4.89
N GLU A 417 -19.49 1.34 5.60
CA GLU A 417 -18.67 0.82 6.71
C GLU A 417 -18.50 1.91 7.78
N GLY A 418 -17.71 1.69 8.81
CA GLY A 418 -17.39 2.67 9.83
C GLY A 418 -16.32 3.69 9.41
N TYR A 419 -16.37 4.13 8.17
CA TYR A 419 -15.59 5.27 7.67
C TYR A 419 -16.25 6.59 8.01
N VAL A 420 -15.46 7.66 8.00
CA VAL A 420 -15.98 9.04 8.06
C VAL A 420 -15.58 9.81 6.81
N PRO A 421 -16.45 10.75 6.33
CA PRO A 421 -16.09 11.67 5.26
C PRO A 421 -14.89 12.53 5.64
N VAL A 422 -14.08 12.91 4.67
CA VAL A 422 -12.88 13.71 4.92
C VAL A 422 -13.12 15.22 4.85
N THR A 423 -14.34 15.65 4.51
CA THR A 423 -14.70 17.06 4.42
C THR A 423 -15.67 17.46 5.55
N SER A 424 -15.44 18.64 6.13
CA SER A 424 -16.33 19.23 7.16
C SER A 424 -17.76 19.43 6.64
N LYS A 425 -17.90 19.80 5.35
CA LYS A 425 -19.20 19.97 4.70
C LYS A 425 -20.00 18.67 4.63
N ALA A 426 -19.39 17.57 4.23
CA ALA A 426 -20.05 16.26 4.21
C ALA A 426 -20.40 15.79 5.63
N GLN A 427 -19.48 15.95 6.60
CA GLN A 427 -19.73 15.60 8.00
C GLN A 427 -20.88 16.39 8.61
N ALA A 428 -21.02 17.68 8.30
CA ALA A 428 -22.08 18.56 8.81
C ALA A 428 -23.38 18.49 8.00
N SER A 429 -23.44 17.75 6.90
CA SER A 429 -24.63 17.66 6.07
C SER A 429 -25.82 17.06 6.82
N ALA A 430 -27.04 17.55 6.52
CA ALA A 430 -28.24 17.03 7.13
C ALA A 430 -28.43 15.53 6.88
N GLU A 431 -28.05 15.05 5.71
CA GLU A 431 -28.13 13.64 5.34
C GLU A 431 -27.21 12.76 6.20
N TYR A 432 -25.95 13.16 6.37
CA TYR A 432 -25.00 12.37 7.18
C TYR A 432 -25.36 12.41 8.66
N GLN A 433 -25.83 13.58 9.17
CA GLN A 433 -26.30 13.71 10.55
C GLN A 433 -27.58 12.89 10.82
N ASP A 434 -28.53 12.85 9.86
CA ASP A 434 -29.69 11.96 9.94
C ASP A 434 -29.23 10.49 10.01
N TYR A 435 -28.33 10.07 9.12
CA TYR A 435 -27.75 8.72 9.16
C TYR A 435 -27.16 8.39 10.53
N LEU A 436 -26.32 9.26 11.08
CA LEU A 436 -25.72 9.04 12.40
C LEU A 436 -26.75 8.96 13.55
N SER A 437 -27.89 9.63 13.43
CA SER A 437 -28.94 9.64 14.45
C SER A 437 -29.78 8.37 14.49
N ARG A 438 -29.72 7.54 13.45
CA ARG A 438 -30.58 6.39 13.22
C ARG A 438 -29.95 5.04 13.57
N ALA A 439 -28.97 5.04 14.47
CA ALA A 439 -28.29 3.82 14.89
C ALA A 439 -29.27 2.75 15.41
N GLY A 440 -29.20 1.54 14.86
CA GLY A 440 -30.02 0.41 15.29
C GLY A 440 -31.43 0.32 14.68
N GLU A 441 -31.83 1.25 13.79
CA GLU A 441 -33.13 1.17 13.11
C GLU A 441 -33.16 0.09 12.01
N ASP A 442 -32.03 -0.16 11.37
CA ASP A 442 -31.88 -1.15 10.30
C ASP A 442 -30.48 -1.78 10.35
N ASN A 443 -30.40 -3.11 10.42
CA ASN A 443 -29.13 -3.82 10.55
C ASN A 443 -28.21 -3.67 9.31
N ASP A 444 -28.75 -3.47 8.12
CA ASP A 444 -27.95 -3.32 6.91
C ASP A 444 -27.47 -1.87 6.70
N THR A 445 -28.38 -0.91 6.82
CA THR A 445 -28.10 0.52 6.56
C THR A 445 -27.75 1.27 7.84
N TYR A 446 -28.54 1.09 8.91
CA TYR A 446 -28.39 1.81 10.17
C TYR A 446 -27.90 0.92 11.31
N TYR A 447 -27.01 0.00 10.98
CA TYR A 447 -26.43 -0.95 11.94
C TYR A 447 -25.72 -0.21 13.09
N ASP A 448 -26.16 -0.50 14.32
CA ASP A 448 -25.75 0.21 15.55
C ASP A 448 -24.21 0.24 15.73
N VAL A 449 -23.55 -0.91 15.62
CA VAL A 449 -22.11 -1.05 15.81
C VAL A 449 -21.33 -0.24 14.78
N LYS A 450 -21.78 -0.22 13.52
CA LYS A 450 -21.17 0.55 12.45
C LYS A 450 -21.26 2.07 12.71
N ILE A 451 -22.42 2.55 13.10
CA ILE A 451 -22.63 3.97 13.37
C ILE A 451 -21.85 4.41 14.63
N LYS A 452 -21.82 3.58 15.68
CA LYS A 452 -20.98 3.83 16.87
C LYS A 452 -19.49 3.90 16.51
N ALA A 453 -19.02 3.03 15.63
CA ALA A 453 -17.64 3.05 15.14
C ALA A 453 -17.30 4.33 14.36
N SER A 454 -18.22 4.82 13.51
CA SER A 454 -18.07 6.12 12.82
C SER A 454 -18.03 7.29 13.82
N ARG A 455 -18.96 7.30 14.78
CA ARG A 455 -19.01 8.33 15.83
C ARG A 455 -17.75 8.36 16.68
N LEU A 456 -17.16 7.20 16.99
CA LEU A 456 -15.93 7.12 17.77
C LEU A 456 -14.82 7.98 17.14
N LEU A 457 -14.61 7.90 15.83
CA LEU A 457 -13.61 8.74 15.18
C LEU A 457 -14.02 10.22 15.12
N LEU A 458 -15.29 10.51 14.87
CA LEU A 458 -15.77 11.91 14.83
C LEU A 458 -15.62 12.60 16.19
N ASP A 459 -15.94 11.90 17.27
CA ASP A 459 -15.89 12.43 18.63
C ASP A 459 -14.45 12.55 19.16
N HIS A 460 -13.53 11.75 18.65
CA HIS A 460 -12.14 11.66 19.08
C HIS A 460 -11.12 12.07 18.00
N ALA A 461 -11.53 12.83 16.99
CA ALA A 461 -10.61 13.23 15.91
C ALA A 461 -9.36 13.96 16.44
N ALA A 462 -9.50 14.76 17.52
CA ALA A 462 -8.39 15.47 18.15
C ALA A 462 -7.39 14.55 18.88
N ASP A 463 -7.80 13.35 19.26
CA ASP A 463 -6.97 12.36 19.95
C ASP A 463 -6.23 11.46 18.96
N THR A 464 -6.41 11.68 17.66
CA THR A 464 -5.77 10.86 16.63
C THR A 464 -4.36 11.33 16.31
N PHE A 465 -3.52 10.38 15.93
CA PHE A 465 -2.17 10.62 15.41
C PHE A 465 -1.92 9.83 14.14
N VAL A 466 -0.91 10.26 13.39
CA VAL A 466 -0.39 9.55 12.22
C VAL A 466 1.07 9.19 12.44
N THR A 467 1.53 8.16 11.75
CA THR A 467 2.95 7.80 11.73
C THR A 467 3.69 8.69 10.74
N PRO A 468 4.96 9.03 10.99
CA PRO A 468 5.81 9.67 9.99
C PRO A 468 5.88 8.84 8.71
N VAL A 469 5.78 9.50 7.57
CA VAL A 469 5.77 8.86 6.26
C VAL A 469 7.06 9.22 5.52
N PHE A 470 7.81 8.19 5.09
CA PHE A 470 9.09 8.31 4.40
C PHE A 470 9.30 7.07 3.51
N ASN A 471 10.31 7.13 2.65
CA ASN A 471 10.69 5.95 1.87
C ASN A 471 11.17 4.83 2.80
N GLY A 472 10.39 3.76 2.93
CA GLY A 472 10.63 2.64 3.86
C GLY A 472 9.62 2.56 5.00
N SER A 473 8.72 3.54 5.18
CA SER A 473 7.69 3.50 6.23
C SER A 473 6.77 2.27 6.14
N ALA A 474 6.45 1.81 4.92
CA ALA A 474 5.69 0.57 4.73
C ALA A 474 6.47 -0.68 5.23
N SER A 475 7.79 -0.73 5.01
CA SER A 475 8.64 -1.80 5.53
C SER A 475 8.73 -1.75 7.06
N LEU A 476 8.89 -0.56 7.64
CA LEU A 476 8.93 -0.37 9.09
C LEU A 476 7.60 -0.77 9.75
N ARG A 477 6.46 -0.43 9.13
CA ARG A 477 5.14 -0.85 9.62
C ARG A 477 5.02 -2.38 9.64
N ASN A 478 5.42 -3.05 8.56
CA ASN A 478 5.45 -4.51 8.52
C ASN A 478 6.38 -5.11 9.59
N ALA A 479 7.52 -4.48 9.82
CA ALA A 479 8.45 -4.89 10.87
C ALA A 479 7.84 -4.78 12.27
N ALA A 480 7.12 -3.68 12.57
CA ALA A 480 6.42 -3.49 13.84
C ALA A 480 5.44 -4.63 14.13
N GLY A 481 4.63 -5.02 13.13
CA GLY A 481 3.72 -6.16 13.25
C GLY A 481 4.45 -7.48 13.42
N GLN A 482 5.55 -7.68 12.69
CA GLN A 482 6.33 -8.92 12.72
C GLN A 482 7.01 -9.17 14.09
N LEU A 483 7.37 -8.11 14.82
CA LEU A 483 7.89 -8.23 16.20
C LEU A 483 6.88 -8.93 17.12
N ILE A 484 5.62 -8.49 17.12
CA ILE A 484 4.55 -9.12 17.91
C ILE A 484 4.26 -10.53 17.41
N GLU A 485 4.10 -10.72 16.10
CA GLU A 485 3.77 -12.02 15.54
C GLU A 485 4.83 -13.09 15.81
N ASN A 486 6.10 -12.74 15.70
CA ASN A 486 7.19 -13.69 15.98
C ASN A 486 7.24 -14.02 17.48
N THR A 487 7.07 -13.03 18.36
CA THR A 487 7.01 -13.24 19.81
C THR A 487 5.89 -14.21 20.19
N VAL A 488 4.66 -13.96 19.76
CA VAL A 488 3.52 -14.84 20.02
C VAL A 488 3.71 -16.24 19.42
N LYS A 489 4.30 -16.34 18.25
CA LYS A 489 4.64 -17.61 17.59
C LYS A 489 5.67 -18.42 18.38
N SER A 490 6.71 -17.76 18.88
CA SER A 490 7.74 -18.43 19.70
C SER A 490 7.17 -18.93 21.02
N VAL A 491 6.32 -18.13 21.68
CA VAL A 491 5.57 -18.59 22.88
C VAL A 491 4.73 -19.84 22.58
N ARG A 492 3.98 -19.86 21.47
CA ARG A 492 3.19 -21.05 21.06
C ARG A 492 4.07 -22.29 20.80
N ARG A 493 5.33 -22.10 20.36
CA ARG A 493 6.31 -23.16 20.17
C ARG A 493 7.04 -23.57 21.46
N LYS A 494 6.72 -22.91 22.58
CA LYS A 494 7.36 -23.09 23.88
C LYS A 494 8.86 -22.73 23.86
N GLU A 495 9.25 -21.80 23.00
CA GLU A 495 10.58 -21.21 22.98
C GLU A 495 10.68 -20.20 24.13
N THR A 496 11.88 -20.05 24.69
CA THR A 496 12.14 -19.04 25.73
C THR A 496 12.23 -17.67 25.08
N VAL A 497 11.47 -16.72 25.61
CA VAL A 497 11.52 -15.30 25.21
C VAL A 497 12.31 -14.58 26.27
N ASP A 498 13.63 -14.47 26.07
CA ASP A 498 14.59 -13.81 26.94
C ASP A 498 15.38 -12.73 26.18
N GLU A 499 16.39 -12.15 26.80
CA GLU A 499 17.21 -11.08 26.21
C GLU A 499 17.90 -11.53 24.91
N ALA A 500 18.48 -12.73 24.90
CA ALA A 500 19.13 -13.27 23.71
C ALA A 500 18.13 -13.49 22.56
N TYR A 501 16.89 -13.88 22.89
CA TYR A 501 15.81 -13.95 21.93
C TYR A 501 15.47 -12.57 21.36
N MET A 502 15.37 -11.51 22.22
CA MET A 502 15.03 -10.16 21.78
C MET A 502 16.09 -9.56 20.87
N GLU A 503 17.38 -9.72 21.22
CA GLU A 503 18.48 -9.28 20.35
C GLU A 503 18.37 -9.94 18.95
N LYS A 504 18.24 -11.28 18.95
CA LYS A 504 18.09 -12.01 17.69
C LYS A 504 16.84 -11.59 16.92
N LEU A 505 15.71 -11.37 17.59
CA LEU A 505 14.47 -10.94 16.95
C LEU A 505 14.65 -9.59 16.27
N PHE A 506 15.31 -8.62 16.91
CA PHE A 506 15.56 -7.30 16.36
C PHE A 506 16.47 -7.38 15.12
N ASP A 507 17.54 -8.17 15.19
CA ASP A 507 18.45 -8.41 14.06
C ASP A 507 17.71 -9.09 12.88
N ASP A 508 16.96 -10.17 13.15
CA ASP A 508 16.21 -10.91 12.14
C ASP A 508 15.16 -10.02 11.43
N VAL A 509 14.46 -9.16 12.18
CA VAL A 509 13.45 -8.25 11.63
C VAL A 509 14.09 -7.10 10.86
N THR A 510 15.20 -6.54 11.35
CA THR A 510 15.99 -5.52 10.64
C THR A 510 16.44 -6.04 9.27
N ALA A 511 17.04 -7.23 9.25
CA ALA A 511 17.51 -7.85 8.01
C ALA A 511 16.35 -8.23 7.06
N LEU A 512 15.23 -8.75 7.59
CA LEU A 512 14.08 -9.17 6.78
C LEU A 512 13.44 -8.02 6.00
N TYR A 513 13.38 -6.84 6.60
CA TYR A 513 12.73 -5.66 6.03
C TYR A 513 13.73 -4.63 5.49
N HIS A 514 15.02 -4.96 5.46
CA HIS A 514 16.11 -4.09 4.98
C HIS A 514 16.14 -2.72 5.65
N LEU A 515 15.86 -2.69 6.97
CA LEU A 515 15.74 -1.43 7.69
C LEU A 515 17.10 -0.72 7.88
N ASP A 516 18.20 -1.47 7.89
CA ASP A 516 19.57 -0.96 7.89
C ASP A 516 19.92 -0.20 6.60
N GLU A 517 19.46 -0.67 5.44
CA GLU A 517 19.64 0.04 4.16
C GLU A 517 18.90 1.38 4.13
N HIS A 518 17.75 1.48 4.80
CA HIS A 518 16.98 2.73 4.92
C HIS A 518 17.66 3.74 5.86
N MET A 519 18.32 3.28 6.91
CA MET A 519 19.09 4.14 7.83
C MET A 519 20.29 4.80 7.14
N GLU A 520 20.92 4.12 6.17
CA GLU A 520 22.07 4.65 5.43
C GLU A 520 21.67 5.65 4.32
N THR A 521 20.44 5.54 3.77
CA THR A 521 19.99 6.33 2.62
C THR A 521 19.28 7.64 2.98
N THR A 522 18.91 7.86 4.23
CA THR A 522 18.23 9.09 4.69
C THR A 522 19.07 10.37 4.55
N GLY A 523 20.35 10.29 4.21
CA GLY A 523 21.24 11.42 3.92
C GLY A 523 21.25 11.92 2.46
N SER A 524 20.60 11.22 1.52
CA SER A 524 20.61 11.56 0.10
C SER A 524 19.26 12.14 -0.34
N GLN A 525 19.16 13.46 -0.43
CA GLN A 525 17.96 14.19 -0.86
C GLN A 525 17.54 13.95 -2.34
N ASN A 526 18.24 13.10 -3.09
CA ASN A 526 18.05 12.99 -4.54
C ASN A 526 17.63 11.62 -5.07
N GLY A 527 17.15 10.68 -4.23
CA GLY A 527 16.58 9.41 -4.72
C GLY A 527 17.49 8.54 -5.62
N ALA A 528 18.70 8.99 -5.91
CA ALA A 528 19.72 8.25 -6.61
C ALA A 528 20.41 7.33 -5.61
N LYS A 529 19.98 6.08 -5.56
CA LYS A 529 20.70 5.04 -4.84
C LYS A 529 22.15 5.04 -5.34
N ASP A 530 23.10 5.43 -4.51
CA ASP A 530 24.51 5.20 -4.82
C ASP A 530 24.71 3.67 -4.84
N LEU A 531 24.73 3.12 -6.05
CA LEU A 531 24.91 1.69 -6.27
C LEU A 531 26.34 1.23 -5.92
N GLY A 532 27.14 2.14 -5.36
CA GLY A 532 28.55 1.88 -5.07
C GLY A 532 29.39 1.70 -6.34
N PRO A 533 30.68 1.43 -6.22
CA PRO A 533 31.55 1.20 -7.36
C PRO A 533 31.12 -0.06 -8.11
N LEU A 534 31.05 0.04 -9.44
CA LEU A 534 30.70 -1.07 -10.34
C LEU A 534 31.36 -2.40 -9.88
N PRO A 535 30.61 -3.50 -9.80
CA PRO A 535 31.14 -4.80 -9.46
C PRO A 535 32.33 -5.18 -10.34
N THR A 536 33.31 -5.90 -9.77
CA THR A 536 34.54 -6.29 -10.50
C THR A 536 34.23 -7.04 -11.80
N THR A 537 33.19 -7.86 -11.82
CA THR A 537 32.71 -8.55 -13.03
C THR A 537 32.21 -7.59 -14.11
N ALA A 538 31.47 -6.54 -13.75
CA ALA A 538 31.01 -5.52 -14.69
C ALA A 538 32.19 -4.68 -15.24
N LYS A 539 33.17 -4.35 -14.40
CA LYS A 539 34.42 -3.67 -14.84
C LYS A 539 35.19 -4.50 -15.84
N VAL A 540 35.37 -5.82 -15.58
CA VAL A 540 36.05 -6.73 -16.48
C VAL A 540 35.27 -6.85 -17.81
N LEU A 541 33.97 -6.95 -17.78
CA LEU A 541 33.12 -7.05 -18.99
C LEU A 541 33.21 -5.79 -19.85
N LEU A 542 33.10 -4.62 -19.25
CA LEU A 542 33.22 -3.32 -19.93
C LEU A 542 34.62 -3.12 -20.52
N THR A 543 35.66 -3.50 -19.78
CA THR A 543 37.05 -3.41 -20.25
C THR A 543 37.28 -4.33 -21.42
N SER A 544 36.83 -5.58 -21.37
CA SER A 544 36.95 -6.55 -22.46
C SER A 544 36.21 -6.12 -23.72
N LEU A 545 35.02 -5.53 -23.55
CA LEU A 545 34.23 -4.95 -24.64
C LEU A 545 34.97 -3.77 -25.29
N GLY A 546 35.55 -2.87 -24.48
CA GLY A 546 36.38 -1.75 -24.96
C GLY A 546 37.61 -2.21 -25.76
N VAL A 547 38.31 -3.22 -25.28
CA VAL A 547 39.46 -3.82 -25.99
C VAL A 547 39.00 -4.44 -27.32
N ALA A 548 37.91 -5.18 -27.34
CA ALA A 548 37.36 -5.76 -28.56
C ALA A 548 37.01 -4.68 -29.62
N TRP A 549 36.42 -3.57 -29.20
CA TRP A 549 36.15 -2.43 -30.07
C TRP A 549 37.42 -1.78 -30.62
N LEU A 550 38.45 -1.57 -29.79
CA LEU A 550 39.73 -1.06 -30.22
C LEU A 550 40.42 -1.97 -31.26
N LEU A 551 40.34 -3.28 -31.09
CA LEU A 551 40.86 -4.25 -32.06
C LEU A 551 40.10 -4.20 -33.39
N ILE A 552 38.76 -4.08 -33.35
CA ILE A 552 37.94 -3.92 -34.56
C ILE A 552 38.25 -2.63 -35.29
N ILE A 553 38.34 -1.51 -34.57
CA ILE A 553 38.73 -0.20 -35.17
C ILE A 553 40.13 -0.26 -35.76
N GLY A 554 41.12 -0.79 -35.01
CA GLY A 554 42.48 -0.95 -35.48
C GLY A 554 42.60 -1.83 -36.73
N TRP A 555 41.88 -2.93 -36.77
CA TRP A 555 41.77 -3.79 -37.95
C TRP A 555 41.20 -3.03 -39.17
N ASN A 556 40.12 -2.34 -38.99
CA ASN A 556 39.52 -1.54 -40.08
C ASN A 556 40.46 -0.45 -40.59
N VAL A 557 41.17 0.28 -39.72
CA VAL A 557 42.15 1.30 -40.12
C VAL A 557 43.29 0.68 -40.93
N VAL A 558 43.87 -0.43 -40.47
CA VAL A 558 44.93 -1.16 -41.19
C VAL A 558 44.41 -1.68 -42.53
N TYR A 559 43.21 -2.20 -42.59
CA TYR A 559 42.60 -2.70 -43.83
C TYR A 559 42.39 -1.58 -44.85
N PHE A 560 41.87 -0.43 -44.44
CA PHE A 560 41.66 0.71 -45.34
C PHE A 560 42.99 1.34 -45.80
N THR A 561 44.00 1.46 -44.94
CA THR A 561 45.33 1.99 -45.32
C THR A 561 46.08 1.07 -46.25
N LYS A 562 45.94 -0.28 -46.12
CA LYS A 562 46.52 -1.24 -47.08
C LYS A 562 45.80 -1.28 -48.44
N LYS A 563 44.56 -0.83 -48.52
CA LYS A 563 43.78 -0.81 -49.76
C LYS A 563 43.99 0.47 -50.58
N HIS A 564 44.54 1.52 -49.98
CA HIS A 564 44.83 2.79 -50.62
C HIS A 564 46.36 2.98 -50.91
N ARG A 565 47.19 1.98 -50.60
CA ARG A 565 48.52 1.77 -51.13
C ARG A 565 48.48 0.71 -52.25
#